data_e8bd0bc33666ed262af0f74784d5f9d8
#
_entry.id   e8bd0bc33666ed262af0f74784d5f9d8
#
_cell.length_a   1.000
_cell.length_b   1.000
_cell.length_c   1.000
_cell.angle_alpha   90.00
_cell.angle_beta   90.00
_cell.angle_gamma   90.00
#
_symmetry.space_group_name_H-M   'P 1'
#
loop_
_entity.id
_entity.type
_entity.pdbx_description
1 polymer ?
#
loop_
_entity_poly.entity_id
_entity_poly.type
_entity_poly.pdbx_seq_one_letter_code
_entity_poly.pdbx_strand_id
1 'polypeptide(L)'
;MKEKLIDLFEYTYHFNNEMIIIISENISKVDEKIISLINHTLNAQQVWNSRILNEESFQVWQINSFEKLEVINNQNFQASIEIIENSDFDQRIEYQNSKGTKFENTIFEMLFQAINHSTYHRGQINSLLKQNGIEPVLTDYIFYKR
;
A
#
# COMPACT_ATOMS: atom_id res chain seq x y z
N MET A 1 3.95 -4.55 -20.35
CA MET A 1 3.12 -4.59 -19.12
C MET A 1 3.96 -4.45 -17.86
N LYS A 2 5.06 -5.21 -17.70
CA LYS A 2 5.98 -5.14 -16.54
C LYS A 2 6.42 -3.71 -16.22
N GLU A 3 6.95 -2.97 -17.19
CA GLU A 3 7.42 -1.59 -17.01
C GLU A 3 6.34 -0.65 -16.46
N LYS A 4 5.08 -0.83 -16.91
CA LYS A 4 3.96 -0.01 -16.42
C LYS A 4 3.58 -0.34 -14.98
N LEU A 5 3.64 -1.61 -14.60
CA LEU A 5 3.41 -2.02 -13.21
C LEU A 5 4.53 -1.51 -12.30
N ILE A 6 5.79 -1.60 -12.73
CA ILE A 6 6.93 -1.05 -12.00
C ILE A 6 6.73 0.46 -11.76
N ASP A 7 6.44 1.23 -12.80
CA ASP A 7 6.16 2.68 -12.69
C ASP A 7 5.01 2.99 -11.71
N LEU A 8 3.94 2.20 -11.71
CA LEU A 8 2.83 2.37 -10.78
C LEU A 8 3.21 2.00 -9.33
N PHE A 9 4.08 1.02 -9.11
CA PHE A 9 4.60 0.72 -7.79
C PHE A 9 5.63 1.74 -7.30
N GLU A 10 6.46 2.30 -8.17
CA GLU A 10 7.33 3.44 -7.86
C GLU A 10 6.51 4.67 -7.43
N TYR A 11 5.45 4.99 -8.18
CA TYR A 11 4.48 6.02 -7.80
C TYR A 11 3.84 5.75 -6.43
N THR A 12 3.39 4.52 -6.20
CA THR A 12 2.76 4.12 -4.94
C THR A 12 3.75 4.23 -3.77
N TYR A 13 4.97 3.73 -3.95
CA TYR A 13 6.06 3.81 -2.97
C TYR A 13 6.39 5.26 -2.61
N HIS A 14 6.56 6.11 -3.63
CA HIS A 14 6.85 7.53 -3.45
C HIS A 14 5.79 8.23 -2.60
N PHE A 15 4.53 8.14 -2.97
CA PHE A 15 3.48 8.84 -2.24
C PHE A 15 3.11 8.21 -0.88
N ASN A 16 3.34 6.93 -0.69
CA ASN A 16 3.25 6.35 0.64
C ASN A 16 4.32 6.93 1.57
N ASN A 17 5.55 7.14 1.08
CA ASN A 17 6.60 7.82 1.84
C ASN A 17 6.23 9.27 2.16
N GLU A 18 5.74 10.04 1.19
CA GLU A 18 5.27 11.42 1.42
C GLU A 18 4.16 11.46 2.50
N MET A 19 3.23 10.50 2.49
CA MET A 19 2.21 10.37 3.53
C MET A 19 2.81 10.07 4.90
N ILE A 20 3.77 9.18 5.01
CA ILE A 20 4.47 8.86 6.27
C ILE A 20 5.18 10.11 6.79
N ILE A 21 5.87 10.85 5.93
CA ILE A 21 6.59 12.08 6.29
C ILE A 21 5.63 13.13 6.82
N ILE A 22 4.56 13.47 6.09
CA ILE A 22 3.60 14.51 6.52
C ILE A 22 2.91 14.15 7.84
N ILE A 23 2.60 12.87 8.04
CA ILE A 23 2.04 12.37 9.31
C ILE A 23 3.06 12.53 10.43
N SER A 24 4.33 12.16 10.21
CA SER A 24 5.41 12.28 11.17
C SER A 24 5.64 13.73 11.62
N GLU A 25 5.70 14.65 10.66
CA GLU A 25 5.90 16.08 10.91
C GLU A 25 4.74 16.74 11.67
N ASN A 26 3.55 16.13 11.64
CA ASN A 26 2.33 16.65 12.24
C ASN A 26 1.73 15.70 13.29
N ILE A 27 2.53 14.85 13.90
CA ILE A 27 2.07 13.75 14.77
C ILE A 27 1.16 14.22 15.92
N SER A 28 1.36 15.43 16.43
CA SER A 28 0.54 16.02 17.49
C SER A 28 -0.87 16.43 17.05
N LYS A 29 -1.11 16.56 15.73
CA LYS A 29 -2.39 16.96 15.13
C LYS A 29 -3.10 15.79 14.46
N VAL A 30 -2.43 14.65 14.34
CA VAL A 30 -2.93 13.46 13.66
C VAL A 30 -3.75 12.62 14.63
N ASP A 31 -4.95 12.22 14.22
CA ASP A 31 -5.80 11.34 15.01
C ASP A 31 -5.49 9.84 14.76
N GLU A 32 -6.06 8.98 15.62
CA GLU A 32 -5.88 7.52 15.52
C GLU A 32 -6.38 6.94 14.20
N LYS A 33 -7.36 7.57 13.57
CA LYS A 33 -7.91 7.09 12.30
C LYS A 33 -6.92 7.24 11.15
N ILE A 34 -6.16 8.33 11.13
CA ILE A 34 -5.08 8.54 10.14
C ILE A 34 -3.99 7.50 10.35
N ILE A 35 -3.58 7.26 11.60
CA ILE A 35 -2.57 6.23 11.94
C ILE A 35 -3.07 4.84 11.53
N SER A 36 -4.32 4.52 11.81
CA SER A 36 -4.93 3.25 11.42
C SER A 36 -4.95 3.07 9.89
N LEU A 37 -5.31 4.11 9.13
CA LEU A 37 -5.39 4.04 7.67
C LEU A 37 -4.03 3.93 7.00
N ILE A 38 -2.99 4.64 7.46
CA ILE A 38 -1.65 4.48 6.87
C ILE A 38 -1.10 3.07 7.15
N ASN A 39 -1.29 2.55 8.35
CA ASN A 39 -0.94 1.17 8.67
C ASN A 39 -1.69 0.17 7.78
N HIS A 40 -3.01 0.32 7.67
CA HIS A 40 -3.85 -0.53 6.83
C HIS A 40 -3.41 -0.52 5.36
N THR A 41 -3.06 0.65 4.83
CA THR A 41 -2.57 0.80 3.46
C THR A 41 -1.31 -0.04 3.22
N LEU A 42 -0.34 0.05 4.12
CA LEU A 42 0.91 -0.71 4.01
C LEU A 42 0.72 -2.20 4.28
N ASN A 43 -0.07 -2.54 5.31
CA ASN A 43 -0.38 -3.92 5.64
C ASN A 43 -1.10 -4.64 4.50
N ALA A 44 -2.03 -3.97 3.82
CA ALA A 44 -2.76 -4.57 2.71
C ALA A 44 -1.82 -4.91 1.53
N GLN A 45 -0.87 -4.06 1.19
CA GLN A 45 0.12 -4.37 0.16
C GLN A 45 0.99 -5.57 0.58
N GLN A 46 1.43 -5.62 1.83
CA GLN A 46 2.18 -6.76 2.37
C GLN A 46 1.36 -8.06 2.27
N VAL A 47 0.08 -8.00 2.64
CA VAL A 47 -0.81 -9.18 2.55
C VAL A 47 -0.97 -9.68 1.11
N TRP A 48 -1.14 -8.78 0.13
CA TRP A 48 -1.24 -9.19 -1.27
C TRP A 48 0.07 -9.79 -1.78
N ASN A 49 1.21 -9.19 -1.47
CA ASN A 49 2.52 -9.72 -1.83
C ASN A 49 2.77 -11.10 -1.20
N SER A 50 2.51 -11.25 0.10
CA SER A 50 2.75 -12.52 0.80
C SER A 50 1.87 -13.66 0.31
N ARG A 51 0.63 -13.37 -0.13
CA ARG A 51 -0.23 -14.38 -0.78
C ARG A 51 0.38 -14.92 -2.07
N ILE A 52 0.97 -14.03 -2.88
CA ILE A 52 1.63 -14.43 -4.14
C ILE A 52 2.92 -15.20 -3.86
N LEU A 53 3.72 -14.73 -2.89
CA LEU A 53 5.01 -15.33 -2.52
C LEU A 53 4.88 -16.55 -1.60
N ASN A 54 3.66 -16.85 -1.12
CA ASN A 54 3.39 -17.89 -0.12
C ASN A 54 4.19 -17.69 1.18
N GLU A 55 4.18 -16.47 1.69
CA GLU A 55 4.87 -16.05 2.91
C GLU A 55 3.87 -15.69 4.03
N GLU A 56 4.39 -15.43 5.22
CA GLU A 56 3.59 -14.99 6.36
C GLU A 56 3.01 -13.60 6.14
N SER A 57 1.71 -13.45 6.37
CA SER A 57 0.98 -12.20 6.19
C SER A 57 0.81 -11.44 7.50
N PHE A 58 0.86 -10.12 7.42
CA PHE A 58 0.40 -9.23 8.49
C PHE A 58 -1.11 -9.39 8.76
N GLN A 59 -1.54 -8.99 9.95
CA GLN A 59 -2.94 -8.68 10.19
C GLN A 59 -3.28 -7.37 9.47
N VAL A 60 -4.36 -7.35 8.71
CA VAL A 60 -4.71 -6.21 7.83
C VAL A 60 -4.85 -4.88 8.59
N TRP A 61 -5.33 -4.93 9.84
CA TRP A 61 -5.53 -3.77 10.71
C TRP A 61 -4.56 -3.68 11.89
N GLN A 62 -3.44 -4.43 11.87
CA GLN A 62 -2.43 -4.27 12.91
C GLN A 62 -1.81 -2.87 12.87
N ILE A 63 -1.46 -2.36 14.04
CA ILE A 63 -0.71 -1.10 14.17
C ILE A 63 0.75 -1.44 14.40
N ASN A 64 1.58 -1.09 13.42
CA ASN A 64 3.03 -1.18 13.52
C ASN A 64 3.57 0.07 14.23
N SER A 65 4.72 -0.04 14.86
CA SER A 65 5.36 1.15 15.41
C SER A 65 5.69 2.13 14.28
N PHE A 66 5.46 3.42 14.50
CA PHE A 66 5.51 4.42 13.44
C PHE A 66 6.89 4.48 12.75
N GLU A 67 7.97 4.28 13.52
CA GLU A 67 9.35 4.26 13.03
C GLU A 67 9.63 3.13 12.04
N LYS A 68 8.77 2.10 11.97
CA LYS A 68 8.89 0.97 11.06
C LYS A 68 8.19 1.18 9.72
N LEU A 69 7.32 2.20 9.59
CA LEU A 69 6.46 2.35 8.42
C LEU A 69 7.26 2.57 7.12
N GLU A 70 8.34 3.35 7.16
CA GLU A 70 9.22 3.54 5.99
C GLU A 70 9.90 2.23 5.57
N VAL A 71 10.36 1.44 6.54
CA VAL A 71 10.98 0.13 6.27
C VAL A 71 9.95 -0.82 5.66
N ILE A 72 8.73 -0.88 6.21
CA ILE A 72 7.64 -1.71 5.68
C ILE A 72 7.30 -1.28 4.24
N ASN A 73 7.19 0.02 3.98
CA ASN A 73 6.91 0.54 2.63
C ASN A 73 8.00 0.11 1.63
N ASN A 74 9.26 0.20 2.03
CA ASN A 74 10.38 -0.24 1.19
C ASN A 74 10.35 -1.76 0.94
N GLN A 75 10.13 -2.57 1.97
CA GLN A 75 10.00 -4.03 1.85
C GLN A 75 8.86 -4.42 0.93
N ASN A 76 7.70 -3.77 1.06
CA ASN A 76 6.56 -3.96 0.18
C ASN A 76 6.89 -3.65 -1.28
N PHE A 77 7.59 -2.55 -1.52
CA PHE A 77 8.04 -2.17 -2.86
C PHE A 77 8.95 -3.24 -3.46
N GLN A 78 10.00 -3.65 -2.73
CA GLN A 78 10.94 -4.67 -3.20
C GLN A 78 10.24 -6.00 -3.50
N ALA A 79 9.34 -6.46 -2.63
CA ALA A 79 8.55 -7.68 -2.85
C ALA A 79 7.66 -7.56 -4.10
N SER A 80 7.00 -6.41 -4.30
CA SER A 80 6.20 -6.18 -5.51
C SER A 80 7.04 -6.21 -6.78
N ILE A 81 8.24 -5.63 -6.78
CA ILE A 81 9.17 -5.67 -7.92
C ILE A 81 9.62 -7.09 -8.20
N GLU A 82 9.99 -7.85 -7.16
CA GLU A 82 10.36 -9.27 -7.29
C GLU A 82 9.24 -10.08 -7.96
N ILE A 83 8.00 -9.91 -7.51
CA ILE A 83 6.83 -10.56 -8.12
C ILE A 83 6.69 -10.19 -9.60
N ILE A 84 6.79 -8.90 -9.93
CA ILE A 84 6.65 -8.42 -11.31
C ILE A 84 7.72 -8.98 -12.22
N GLU A 85 8.95 -9.10 -11.73
CA GLU A 85 10.07 -9.60 -12.52
C GLU A 85 10.00 -11.11 -12.78
N ASN A 86 9.52 -11.88 -11.81
CA ASN A 86 9.66 -13.35 -11.80
C ASN A 86 8.36 -14.12 -12.01
N SER A 87 7.18 -13.46 -12.07
CA SER A 87 5.90 -14.17 -12.15
C SER A 87 5.26 -14.12 -13.54
N ASP A 88 4.47 -15.13 -13.82
CA ASP A 88 3.47 -15.11 -14.87
C ASP A 88 2.20 -14.42 -14.34
N PHE A 89 1.81 -13.30 -14.95
CA PHE A 89 0.68 -12.49 -14.50
C PHE A 89 -0.68 -13.17 -14.61
N ASP A 90 -0.81 -14.16 -15.49
CA ASP A 90 -2.02 -14.95 -15.66
C ASP A 90 -2.10 -16.13 -14.68
N GLN A 91 -1.02 -16.42 -13.95
CA GLN A 91 -1.04 -17.42 -12.89
C GLN A 91 -2.08 -17.07 -11.84
N ARG A 92 -2.89 -18.06 -11.46
CA ARG A 92 -3.94 -17.91 -10.46
C ARG A 92 -3.45 -18.37 -9.09
N ILE A 93 -3.77 -17.58 -8.08
CA ILE A 93 -3.42 -17.83 -6.68
C ILE A 93 -4.69 -18.02 -5.87
N GLU A 94 -4.80 -19.16 -5.21
CA GLU A 94 -5.86 -19.41 -4.22
C GLU A 94 -5.48 -18.78 -2.87
N TYR A 95 -6.43 -18.13 -2.22
CA TYR A 95 -6.25 -17.57 -0.89
C TYR A 95 -7.55 -17.55 -0.10
N GLN A 96 -7.46 -17.28 1.19
CA GLN A 96 -8.61 -17.09 2.06
C GLN A 96 -8.63 -15.67 2.62
N ASN A 97 -9.84 -15.13 2.80
CA ASN A 97 -10.02 -13.89 3.56
C ASN A 97 -10.00 -14.18 5.07
N SER A 98 -10.10 -13.11 5.88
CA SER A 98 -10.13 -13.20 7.35
C SER A 98 -11.31 -14.04 7.91
N LYS A 99 -12.33 -14.32 7.09
CA LYS A 99 -13.49 -15.15 7.45
C LYS A 99 -13.35 -16.62 7.00
N GLY A 100 -12.21 -16.98 6.39
CA GLY A 100 -11.96 -18.31 5.86
C GLY A 100 -12.63 -18.59 4.50
N THR A 101 -13.25 -17.60 3.85
CA THR A 101 -13.81 -17.75 2.52
C THR A 101 -12.68 -17.83 1.50
N LYS A 102 -12.74 -18.86 0.64
CA LYS A 102 -11.75 -19.08 -0.43
C LYS A 102 -12.04 -18.23 -1.64
N PHE A 103 -10.99 -17.68 -2.21
CA PHE A 103 -10.99 -16.91 -3.44
C PHE A 103 -9.82 -17.33 -4.32
N GLU A 104 -9.89 -16.96 -5.58
CA GLU A 104 -8.83 -17.16 -6.55
C GLU A 104 -8.76 -15.94 -7.47
N ASN A 105 -7.57 -15.37 -7.61
CA ASN A 105 -7.32 -14.26 -8.52
C ASN A 105 -6.00 -14.45 -9.27
N THR A 106 -5.85 -13.79 -10.41
CA THR A 106 -4.57 -13.74 -11.11
C THR A 106 -3.58 -12.84 -10.36
N ILE A 107 -2.29 -13.09 -10.56
CA ILE A 107 -1.23 -12.23 -10.00
C ILE A 107 -1.42 -10.77 -10.46
N PHE A 108 -1.80 -10.55 -11.73
CA PHE A 108 -2.10 -9.20 -12.21
C PHE A 108 -3.21 -8.52 -11.41
N GLU A 109 -4.33 -9.22 -11.17
CA GLU A 109 -5.46 -8.67 -10.38
C GLU A 109 -5.05 -8.33 -8.95
N MET A 110 -4.20 -9.16 -8.34
CA MET A 110 -3.71 -8.93 -6.97
C MET A 110 -2.75 -7.72 -6.90
N LEU A 111 -1.82 -7.58 -7.85
CA LEU A 111 -0.95 -6.43 -7.97
C LEU A 111 -1.73 -5.13 -8.23
N PHE A 112 -2.68 -5.19 -9.16
CA PHE A 112 -3.53 -4.04 -9.47
C PHE A 112 -4.40 -3.63 -8.27
N GLN A 113 -4.92 -4.60 -7.52
CA GLN A 113 -5.65 -4.35 -6.28
C GLN A 113 -4.77 -3.61 -5.25
N ALA A 114 -3.50 -4.00 -5.07
CA ALA A 114 -2.59 -3.33 -4.14
C ALA A 114 -2.40 -1.84 -4.49
N ILE A 115 -2.24 -1.52 -5.79
CA ILE A 115 -2.10 -0.14 -6.28
C ILE A 115 -3.38 0.66 -6.05
N ASN A 116 -4.53 0.12 -6.48
CA ASN A 116 -5.84 0.79 -6.35
C ASN A 116 -6.22 1.02 -4.89
N HIS A 117 -6.01 0.03 -4.04
CA HIS A 117 -6.29 0.11 -2.62
C HIS A 117 -5.45 1.21 -1.94
N SER A 118 -4.17 1.28 -2.28
CA SER A 118 -3.28 2.33 -1.78
C SER A 118 -3.74 3.73 -2.23
N THR A 119 -4.10 3.90 -3.49
CA THR A 119 -4.62 5.17 -4.02
C THR A 119 -5.92 5.59 -3.33
N TYR A 120 -6.85 4.66 -3.12
CA TYR A 120 -8.12 4.90 -2.42
C TYR A 120 -7.88 5.41 -0.99
N HIS A 121 -7.04 4.75 -0.22
CA HIS A 121 -6.77 5.14 1.16
C HIS A 121 -5.93 6.41 1.28
N ARG A 122 -5.01 6.70 0.35
CA ARG A 122 -4.32 8.00 0.32
C ARG A 122 -5.31 9.16 0.17
N GLY A 123 -6.34 9.01 -0.67
CA GLY A 123 -7.41 10.00 -0.78
C GLY A 123 -8.17 10.22 0.53
N GLN A 124 -8.47 9.14 1.26
CA GLN A 124 -9.11 9.22 2.57
C GLN A 124 -8.20 9.89 3.62
N ILE A 125 -6.93 9.53 3.67
CA ILE A 125 -5.95 10.14 4.57
C ILE A 125 -5.84 11.64 4.28
N ASN A 126 -5.71 12.04 3.02
CA ASN A 126 -5.67 13.44 2.62
C ASN A 126 -6.90 14.23 3.08
N SER A 127 -8.09 13.65 2.97
CA SER A 127 -9.32 14.26 3.47
C SER A 127 -9.28 14.50 4.98
N LEU A 128 -8.78 13.52 5.74
CA LEU A 128 -8.64 13.63 7.19
C LEU A 128 -7.54 14.61 7.60
N LEU A 129 -6.39 14.63 6.91
CA LEU A 129 -5.33 15.61 7.13
C LEU A 129 -5.88 17.04 7.00
N LYS A 130 -6.63 17.29 5.93
CA LYS A 130 -7.26 18.62 5.70
C LYS A 130 -8.24 18.99 6.82
N GLN A 131 -9.06 18.05 7.29
CA GLN A 131 -9.96 18.27 8.44
C GLN A 131 -9.19 18.61 9.71
N ASN A 132 -7.99 18.11 9.88
CA ASN A 132 -7.11 18.38 11.02
C ASN A 132 -6.20 19.61 10.83
N GLY A 133 -6.45 20.41 9.78
CA GLY A 133 -5.69 21.62 9.51
C GLY A 133 -4.28 21.39 8.95
N ILE A 134 -4.04 20.20 8.37
CA ILE A 134 -2.77 19.82 7.74
C ILE A 134 -2.95 19.90 6.22
N GLU A 135 -2.02 20.58 5.53
CA GLU A 135 -2.07 20.67 4.07
C GLU A 135 -1.87 19.27 3.45
N PRO A 136 -2.83 18.80 2.61
CA PRO A 136 -2.74 17.48 1.99
C PRO A 136 -1.61 17.39 0.96
N VAL A 137 -1.11 16.17 0.74
CA VAL A 137 -0.17 15.87 -0.34
C VAL A 137 -0.95 15.68 -1.64
N LEU A 138 -0.52 16.33 -2.72
CA LEU A 138 -1.09 16.15 -4.06
C LEU A 138 -0.58 14.83 -4.65
N THR A 139 -1.40 13.78 -4.59
CA THR A 139 -1.01 12.41 -4.92
C THR A 139 -1.50 11.91 -6.28
N ASP A 140 -2.00 12.78 -7.15
CA ASP A 140 -2.38 12.39 -8.51
C ASP A 140 -1.18 11.87 -9.30
N TYR A 141 -1.38 10.78 -10.01
CA TYR A 141 -0.32 10.16 -10.82
C TYR A 141 0.32 11.12 -11.82
N ILE A 142 -0.46 12.04 -12.39
CA ILE A 142 0.08 12.99 -13.37
C ILE A 142 1.08 13.97 -12.73
N PHE A 143 0.95 14.29 -11.45
CA PHE A 143 1.93 15.14 -10.75
C PHE A 143 3.25 14.41 -10.49
N TYR A 144 3.18 13.09 -10.27
CA TYR A 144 4.37 12.25 -10.20
C TYR A 144 5.17 12.22 -11.51
N LYS A 145 4.50 12.40 -12.64
CA LYS A 145 5.11 12.33 -14.00
C LYS A 145 5.60 13.70 -14.53
N ARG A 146 5.48 14.77 -13.79
CA ARG A 146 5.86 16.13 -14.22
C ARG A 146 7.19 16.61 -13.67
#